data_759e4c003d72c7c3bed7caeecbdb9ec3
#
_entry.id   759e4c003d72c7c3bed7caeecbdb9ec3
#
_cell.length_a   1.000
_cell.length_b   1.000
_cell.length_c   1.000
_cell.angle_alpha   90.00
_cell.angle_beta   90.00
_cell.angle_gamma   90.00
#
_symmetry.space_group_name_H-M   'P 1'
#
loop_
_entity.id
_entity.type
_entity.pdbx_description
1 polymer ?
#
loop_
_entity_poly.entity_id
_entity_poly.type
_entity_poly.pdbx_seq_one_letter_code
_entity_poly.pdbx_strand_id
1 'polypeptide(L)'
;MARYYGDRTAEMLGRLSLNPLRHIDPIGTVLVPGLLLMVGGPLFGWAKPVPVATSALRSPRRAMVMVALAGPLANLAMAVLWGAVLAGISRVRGIETLDWWIAYMAQAGILTNVVLAVFNLLPIPPLDGGRVLAGLVPPRLGARMEKVEPYGLFIIAGLTMLPMFQPVLRALFDPVYGLIGHVINVLMGPSR
;
A
#
# COMPACT_ATOMS: atom_id res chain seq x y z
N MET A 1 8.84 -10.10 6.57
CA MET A 1 10.08 -10.01 5.75
C MET A 1 11.30 -9.56 6.56
N ALA A 2 11.34 -8.39 7.21
CA ALA A 2 12.52 -7.92 7.95
C ALA A 2 13.07 -8.97 8.94
N ARG A 3 12.22 -9.62 9.72
CA ARG A 3 12.59 -10.72 10.62
C ARG A 3 13.26 -11.90 9.90
N TYR A 4 12.80 -12.28 8.71
CA TYR A 4 13.42 -13.34 7.90
C TYR A 4 14.86 -13.01 7.52
N TYR A 5 15.13 -11.72 7.26
CA TYR A 5 16.46 -11.21 6.94
C TYR A 5 17.30 -10.84 8.19
N GLY A 6 16.82 -11.13 9.41
CA GLY A 6 17.57 -11.00 10.67
C GLY A 6 17.21 -9.79 11.51
N ASP A 7 16.43 -8.85 11.01
CA ASP A 7 15.98 -7.69 11.77
C ASP A 7 14.74 -8.02 12.62
N ARG A 8 14.92 -8.00 13.95
CA ARG A 8 13.84 -8.20 14.94
C ARG A 8 13.37 -6.90 15.59
N THR A 9 13.78 -5.75 15.10
CA THR A 9 13.47 -4.45 15.71
C THR A 9 11.96 -4.23 15.85
N ALA A 10 11.18 -4.54 14.81
CA ALA A 10 9.72 -4.44 14.83
C ALA A 10 9.09 -5.36 15.88
N GLU A 11 9.65 -6.57 16.09
CA GLU A 11 9.21 -7.53 17.09
C GLU A 11 9.50 -7.02 18.51
N MET A 12 10.73 -6.57 18.76
CA MET A 12 11.17 -6.03 20.05
C MET A 12 10.38 -4.79 20.47
N LEU A 13 9.95 -3.97 19.51
CA LEU A 13 9.12 -2.79 19.73
C LEU A 13 7.61 -3.12 19.81
N GLY A 14 7.22 -4.40 19.77
CA GLY A 14 5.82 -4.82 19.85
C GLY A 14 4.97 -4.37 18.66
N ARG A 15 5.62 -4.11 17.49
CA ARG A 15 4.95 -3.64 16.27
C ARG A 15 4.31 -4.76 15.46
N LEU A 16 4.61 -6.02 15.75
CA LEU A 16 3.99 -7.18 15.12
C LEU A 16 2.69 -7.55 15.88
N SER A 17 1.73 -6.64 15.90
CA SER A 17 0.45 -6.81 16.58
C SER A 17 -0.70 -6.55 15.63
N LEU A 18 -1.76 -7.36 15.69
CA LEU A 18 -3.02 -7.14 14.98
C LEU A 18 -3.89 -6.07 15.66
N ASN A 19 -3.49 -5.56 16.82
CA ASN A 19 -4.22 -4.49 17.47
C ASN A 19 -3.95 -3.14 16.78
N PRO A 20 -4.96 -2.55 16.10
CA PRO A 20 -4.80 -1.32 15.33
C PRO A 20 -4.38 -0.13 16.19
N LEU A 21 -4.76 -0.10 17.48
CA LEU A 21 -4.43 1.00 18.39
C LEU A 21 -2.92 1.17 18.59
N ARG A 22 -2.14 0.10 18.45
CA ARG A 22 -0.67 0.17 18.55
C ARG A 22 0.00 0.86 17.36
N HIS A 23 -0.73 1.04 16.26
CA HIS A 23 -0.23 1.61 15.01
C HIS A 23 -0.69 3.07 14.83
N ILE A 24 -1.59 3.56 15.69
CA ILE A 24 -2.07 4.94 15.65
C ILE A 24 -0.93 5.89 16.01
N ASP A 25 -0.70 6.88 15.16
CA ASP A 25 0.09 8.07 15.45
C ASP A 25 -0.87 9.21 15.80
N PRO A 26 -0.82 9.79 17.01
CA PRO A 26 -1.77 10.84 17.41
C PRO A 26 -1.78 12.04 16.46
N ILE A 27 -0.62 12.40 15.92
CA ILE A 27 -0.50 13.52 14.98
C ILE A 27 -0.93 13.08 13.58
N GLY A 28 -0.31 12.04 13.04
CA GLY A 28 -0.52 11.62 11.66
C GLY A 28 -1.86 10.95 11.40
N THR A 29 -2.41 10.23 12.39
CA THR A 29 -3.66 9.47 12.20
C THR A 29 -4.90 10.25 12.64
N VAL A 30 -4.75 11.21 13.58
CA VAL A 30 -5.89 11.91 14.17
C VAL A 30 -5.84 13.41 13.88
N LEU A 31 -4.78 14.10 14.31
CA LEU A 31 -4.71 15.57 14.23
C LEU A 31 -4.68 16.06 12.79
N VAL A 32 -3.78 15.54 11.96
CA VAL A 32 -3.61 16.00 10.57
C VAL A 32 -4.86 15.72 9.72
N PRO A 33 -5.43 14.50 9.69
CA PRO A 33 -6.70 14.26 8.98
C PRO A 33 -7.84 15.14 9.50
N GLY A 34 -7.93 15.34 10.81
CA GLY A 34 -8.95 16.21 11.41
C GLY A 34 -8.84 17.65 10.94
N LEU A 35 -7.64 18.23 10.94
CA LEU A 35 -7.40 19.58 10.45
C LEU A 35 -7.71 19.71 8.94
N LEU A 36 -7.28 18.71 8.14
CA LEU A 36 -7.54 18.71 6.70
C LEU A 36 -9.05 18.65 6.40
N LEU A 37 -9.81 17.87 7.15
CA LEU A 37 -11.28 17.85 7.04
C LEU A 37 -11.89 19.19 7.37
N MET A 38 -11.40 19.89 8.42
CA MET A 38 -11.94 21.21 8.82
C MET A 38 -11.72 22.29 7.75
N VAL A 39 -10.61 22.22 7.01
CA VAL A 39 -10.29 23.20 5.93
C VAL A 39 -10.78 22.74 4.55
N GLY A 40 -11.51 21.59 4.45
CA GLY A 40 -11.97 21.05 3.18
C GLY A 40 -10.87 20.51 2.28
N GLY A 41 -9.71 20.19 2.84
CA GLY A 41 -8.56 19.63 2.13
C GLY A 41 -8.69 18.14 1.86
N PRO A 42 -7.79 17.57 1.03
CA PRO A 42 -7.75 16.14 0.78
C PRO A 42 -7.41 15.38 2.07
N LEU A 43 -8.14 14.30 2.34
CA LEU A 43 -7.90 13.47 3.51
C LEU A 43 -6.55 12.76 3.38
N PHE A 44 -5.61 13.15 4.22
CA PHE A 44 -4.27 12.59 4.27
C PHE A 44 -3.85 12.35 5.73
N GLY A 45 -3.10 11.28 5.96
CA GLY A 45 -2.54 10.95 7.26
C GLY A 45 -1.53 9.82 7.16
N TRP A 46 -0.87 9.52 8.28
CA TRP A 46 0.07 8.41 8.37
C TRP A 46 -0.09 7.64 9.66
N ALA A 47 0.28 6.37 9.63
CA ALA A 47 0.38 5.53 10.80
C ALA A 47 1.79 5.63 11.40
N LYS A 48 1.93 5.24 12.67
CA LYS A 48 3.24 5.20 13.34
C LYS A 48 4.20 4.29 12.59
N PRO A 49 5.36 4.81 12.12
CA PRO A 49 6.28 4.04 11.28
C PRO A 49 6.85 2.83 12.03
N VAL A 50 7.05 1.74 11.29
CA VAL A 50 7.74 0.54 11.78
C VAL A 50 9.20 0.66 11.37
N PRO A 51 10.14 0.86 12.33
CA PRO A 51 11.54 1.00 11.98
C PRO A 51 12.13 -0.33 11.49
N VAL A 52 13.01 -0.23 10.50
CA VAL A 52 13.81 -1.34 9.98
C VAL A 52 15.28 -0.99 10.21
N ALA A 53 15.95 -1.80 11.03
CA ALA A 53 17.38 -1.62 11.30
C ALA A 53 18.20 -2.23 10.17
N THR A 54 18.61 -1.39 9.21
CA THR A 54 19.39 -1.83 8.03
C THR A 54 20.71 -2.52 8.41
N SER A 55 21.33 -2.13 9.53
CA SER A 55 22.55 -2.73 10.08
C SER A 55 22.36 -4.17 10.58
N ALA A 56 21.12 -4.54 10.96
CA ALA A 56 20.79 -5.88 11.43
C ALA A 56 20.45 -6.86 10.29
N LEU A 57 20.27 -6.35 9.08
CA LEU A 57 19.86 -7.15 7.92
C LEU A 57 21.01 -7.94 7.33
N ARG A 58 20.81 -9.22 7.08
CA ARG A 58 21.68 -10.03 6.23
C ARG A 58 21.53 -9.57 4.78
N SER A 59 22.61 -9.17 4.11
CA SER A 59 22.59 -8.61 2.76
C SER A 59 21.67 -7.36 2.66
N PRO A 60 22.00 -6.23 3.32
CA PRO A 60 21.08 -5.10 3.55
C PRO A 60 20.33 -4.60 2.32
N ARG A 61 21.03 -4.49 1.16
CA ARG A 61 20.42 -4.00 -0.07
C ARG A 61 19.30 -4.92 -0.59
N ARG A 62 19.58 -6.24 -0.68
CA ARG A 62 18.57 -7.23 -1.12
C ARG A 62 17.42 -7.31 -0.12
N ALA A 63 17.75 -7.32 1.15
CA ALA A 63 16.75 -7.37 2.21
C ALA A 63 15.83 -6.15 2.18
N MET A 64 16.36 -4.94 1.99
CA MET A 64 15.55 -3.71 1.85
C MET A 64 14.60 -3.76 0.66
N VAL A 65 15.07 -4.23 -0.51
CA VAL A 65 14.20 -4.43 -1.69
C VAL A 65 13.07 -5.39 -1.37
N MET A 66 13.35 -6.54 -0.73
CA MET A 66 12.33 -7.53 -0.40
C MET A 66 11.36 -7.05 0.70
N VAL A 67 11.86 -6.28 1.67
CA VAL A 67 11.03 -5.66 2.70
C VAL A 67 10.10 -4.61 2.08
N ALA A 68 10.62 -3.75 1.20
CA ALA A 68 9.83 -2.75 0.51
C ALA A 68 8.76 -3.37 -0.43
N LEU A 69 9.11 -4.42 -1.17
CA LEU A 69 8.14 -5.13 -2.02
C LEU A 69 7.05 -5.85 -1.23
N ALA A 70 7.31 -6.25 0.01
CA ALA A 70 6.36 -7.01 0.81
C ALA A 70 5.05 -6.23 1.08
N GLY A 71 5.10 -4.89 1.21
CA GLY A 71 3.92 -4.03 1.37
C GLY A 71 2.98 -4.08 0.16
N PRO A 72 3.44 -3.63 -1.01
CA PRO A 72 2.65 -3.70 -2.24
C PRO A 72 2.14 -5.10 -2.58
N LEU A 73 2.96 -6.13 -2.40
CA LEU A 73 2.54 -7.52 -2.62
C LEU A 73 1.44 -7.97 -1.64
N ALA A 74 1.51 -7.56 -0.38
CA ALA A 74 0.46 -7.83 0.59
C ALA A 74 -0.86 -7.15 0.19
N ASN A 75 -0.80 -5.90 -0.30
CA ASN A 75 -1.98 -5.21 -0.80
C ASN A 75 -2.58 -5.91 -2.03
N LEU A 76 -1.76 -6.38 -2.98
CA LEU A 76 -2.27 -7.16 -4.12
C LEU A 76 -2.92 -8.47 -3.66
N ALA A 77 -2.32 -9.17 -2.71
CA ALA A 77 -2.91 -10.37 -2.12
C ALA A 77 -4.26 -10.07 -1.44
N MET A 78 -4.35 -8.96 -0.70
CA MET A 78 -5.61 -8.50 -0.09
C MET A 78 -6.67 -8.13 -1.14
N ALA A 79 -6.29 -7.51 -2.25
CA ALA A 79 -7.21 -7.23 -3.35
C ALA A 79 -7.78 -8.52 -3.94
N VAL A 80 -6.96 -9.56 -4.12
CA VAL A 80 -7.43 -10.89 -4.58
C VAL A 80 -8.35 -11.54 -3.55
N LEU A 81 -8.04 -11.45 -2.25
CA LEU A 81 -8.90 -11.98 -1.18
C LEU A 81 -10.27 -11.28 -1.16
N TRP A 82 -10.31 -9.96 -1.29
CA TRP A 82 -11.57 -9.22 -1.44
C TRP A 82 -12.32 -9.62 -2.72
N GLY A 83 -11.59 -9.89 -3.81
CA GLY A 83 -12.16 -10.45 -5.04
C GLY A 83 -12.79 -11.83 -4.83
N ALA A 84 -12.16 -12.69 -4.04
CA ALA A 84 -12.73 -14.00 -3.67
C ALA A 84 -13.99 -13.85 -2.82
N VAL A 85 -14.04 -12.88 -1.89
CA VAL A 85 -15.25 -12.55 -1.14
C VAL A 85 -16.37 -12.10 -2.08
N LEU A 86 -16.09 -11.20 -3.02
CA LEU A 86 -17.05 -10.73 -4.01
C LEU A 86 -17.59 -11.88 -4.87
N ALA A 87 -16.70 -12.76 -5.34
CA ALA A 87 -17.07 -13.96 -6.11
C ALA A 87 -17.90 -14.96 -5.28
N GLY A 88 -17.61 -15.09 -3.99
CA GLY A 88 -18.37 -15.94 -3.07
C GLY A 88 -19.81 -15.46 -2.89
N ILE A 89 -19.99 -14.16 -2.65
CA ILE A 89 -21.30 -13.55 -2.42
C ILE A 89 -22.17 -13.64 -3.68
N SER A 90 -21.61 -13.42 -4.86
CA SER A 90 -22.37 -13.51 -6.11
C SER A 90 -23.01 -14.90 -6.35
N ARG A 91 -22.58 -15.93 -5.61
CA ARG A 91 -23.12 -17.30 -5.68
C ARG A 91 -24.17 -17.62 -4.60
N VAL A 92 -24.20 -16.83 -3.52
CA VAL A 92 -25.17 -17.01 -2.43
C VAL A 92 -26.44 -16.24 -2.80
N ARG A 93 -27.56 -16.91 -2.92
CA ARG A 93 -28.86 -16.28 -3.15
C ARG A 93 -29.66 -16.25 -1.85
N GLY A 94 -30.21 -15.08 -1.46
CA GLY A 94 -31.24 -15.08 -0.42
C GLY A 94 -31.23 -14.01 0.65
N ILE A 95 -30.23 -13.11 0.71
CA ILE A 95 -30.22 -11.99 1.68
C ILE A 95 -29.82 -10.70 0.94
N GLU A 96 -30.74 -10.17 0.10
CA GLU A 96 -30.46 -9.06 -0.84
C GLU A 96 -29.78 -7.84 -0.23
N THR A 97 -30.16 -7.44 1.00
CA THR A 97 -29.58 -6.27 1.67
C THR A 97 -28.16 -6.52 2.19
N LEU A 98 -27.89 -7.67 2.80
CA LEU A 98 -26.58 -7.99 3.34
C LEU A 98 -25.57 -8.24 2.21
N ASP A 99 -26.00 -8.93 1.15
CA ASP A 99 -25.19 -9.20 -0.04
C ASP A 99 -24.71 -7.90 -0.69
N TRP A 100 -25.58 -6.88 -0.77
CA TRP A 100 -25.22 -5.59 -1.32
C TRP A 100 -24.13 -4.87 -0.49
N TRP A 101 -24.26 -4.83 0.85
CA TRP A 101 -23.27 -4.22 1.72
C TRP A 101 -21.90 -4.91 1.63
N ILE A 102 -21.88 -6.23 1.63
CA ILE A 102 -20.63 -6.97 1.56
C ILE A 102 -20.00 -6.84 0.17
N ALA A 103 -20.78 -6.83 -0.90
CA ALA A 103 -20.29 -6.58 -2.26
C ALA A 103 -19.68 -5.19 -2.38
N TYR A 104 -20.32 -4.16 -1.80
CA TYR A 104 -19.78 -2.80 -1.76
C TYR A 104 -18.46 -2.73 -0.97
N MET A 105 -18.40 -3.36 0.20
CA MET A 105 -17.17 -3.45 1.00
C MET A 105 -16.06 -4.19 0.25
N ALA A 106 -16.39 -5.27 -0.44
CA ALA A 106 -15.42 -6.03 -1.22
C ALA A 106 -14.87 -5.20 -2.39
N GLN A 107 -15.71 -4.48 -3.12
CA GLN A 107 -15.28 -3.57 -4.18
C GLN A 107 -14.40 -2.44 -3.64
N ALA A 108 -14.78 -1.81 -2.53
CA ALA A 108 -13.97 -0.79 -1.87
C ALA A 108 -12.63 -1.37 -1.41
N GLY A 109 -12.62 -2.60 -0.87
CA GLY A 109 -11.41 -3.32 -0.47
C GLY A 109 -10.48 -3.60 -1.66
N ILE A 110 -11.01 -4.06 -2.79
CA ILE A 110 -10.23 -4.26 -4.03
C ILE A 110 -9.62 -2.94 -4.47
N LEU A 111 -10.43 -1.90 -4.64
CA LEU A 111 -9.99 -0.60 -5.12
C LEU A 111 -8.89 -0.01 -4.23
N THR A 112 -9.13 0.04 -2.92
CA THR A 112 -8.18 0.60 -1.96
C THR A 112 -6.84 -0.14 -1.98
N ASN A 113 -6.86 -1.47 -1.99
CA ASN A 113 -5.64 -2.25 -1.99
C ASN A 113 -4.87 -2.13 -3.31
N VAL A 114 -5.55 -2.06 -4.46
CA VAL A 114 -4.88 -1.82 -5.76
C VAL A 114 -4.27 -0.42 -5.79
N VAL A 115 -5.00 0.61 -5.34
CA VAL A 115 -4.47 1.98 -5.26
C VAL A 115 -3.23 2.02 -4.37
N LEU A 116 -3.29 1.43 -3.17
CA LEU A 116 -2.16 1.39 -2.26
C LEU A 116 -0.95 0.64 -2.85
N ALA A 117 -1.17 -0.48 -3.53
CA ALA A 117 -0.10 -1.24 -4.16
C ALA A 117 0.58 -0.44 -5.28
N VAL A 118 -0.20 0.12 -6.20
CA VAL A 118 0.32 0.90 -7.34
C VAL A 118 1.02 2.16 -6.86
N PHE A 119 0.39 2.90 -5.94
CA PHE A 119 0.95 4.13 -5.40
C PHE A 119 2.28 3.87 -4.68
N ASN A 120 2.36 2.84 -3.83
CA ASN A 120 3.60 2.50 -3.15
C ASN A 120 4.68 1.94 -4.08
N LEU A 121 4.34 1.44 -5.26
CA LEU A 121 5.32 1.01 -6.27
C LEU A 121 5.90 2.16 -7.10
N LEU A 122 5.41 3.39 -6.97
CA LEU A 122 6.02 4.55 -7.64
C LEU A 122 7.48 4.69 -7.22
N PRO A 123 8.40 4.93 -8.19
CA PRO A 123 9.84 5.00 -7.90
C PRO A 123 10.29 6.32 -7.25
N ILE A 124 9.53 6.77 -6.28
CA ILE A 124 9.69 8.06 -5.59
C ILE A 124 9.83 7.82 -4.09
N PRO A 125 10.97 8.17 -3.44
CA PRO A 125 11.06 8.16 -1.99
C PRO A 125 10.01 9.13 -1.37
N PRO A 126 9.36 8.79 -0.24
CA PRO A 126 9.59 7.71 0.69
C PRO A 126 8.81 6.42 0.39
N LEU A 127 8.17 6.31 -0.78
CA LEU A 127 7.37 5.13 -1.16
C LEU A 127 8.25 3.88 -1.31
N ASP A 128 7.63 2.71 -1.20
CA ASP A 128 8.33 1.42 -1.28
C ASP A 128 9.05 1.24 -2.62
N GLY A 129 8.44 1.69 -3.73
CA GLY A 129 9.06 1.69 -5.07
C GLY A 129 10.34 2.53 -5.13
N GLY A 130 10.39 3.66 -4.43
CA GLY A 130 11.62 4.46 -4.26
C GLY A 130 12.71 3.71 -3.54
N ARG A 131 12.38 2.97 -2.48
CA ARG A 131 13.31 2.11 -1.73
C ARG A 131 13.76 0.90 -2.55
N VAL A 132 12.86 0.30 -3.33
CA VAL A 132 13.22 -0.76 -4.29
C VAL A 132 14.22 -0.23 -5.31
N LEU A 133 13.94 0.92 -5.91
CA LEU A 133 14.84 1.54 -6.88
C LEU A 133 16.20 1.88 -6.24
N ALA A 134 16.22 2.48 -5.04
CA ALA A 134 17.46 2.78 -4.31
C ALA A 134 18.30 1.52 -4.04
N GLY A 135 17.64 0.37 -3.78
CA GLY A 135 18.30 -0.92 -3.62
C GLY A 135 18.86 -1.53 -4.91
N LEU A 136 18.29 -1.21 -6.08
CA LEU A 136 18.69 -1.75 -7.39
C LEU A 136 19.78 -0.92 -8.06
N VAL A 137 19.77 0.41 -7.91
CA VAL A 137 20.77 1.32 -8.52
C VAL A 137 22.14 1.23 -7.79
N PRO A 138 23.23 1.75 -8.40
CA PRO A 138 24.53 1.82 -7.73
C PRO A 138 24.45 2.53 -6.38
N PRO A 139 25.28 2.13 -5.37
CA PRO A 139 25.21 2.65 -4.00
C PRO A 139 25.21 4.18 -3.88
N ARG A 140 25.99 4.84 -4.75
CA ARG A 140 26.10 6.32 -4.76
C ARG A 140 24.77 6.98 -5.15
N LEU A 141 24.01 6.38 -6.07
CA LEU A 141 22.70 6.88 -6.49
C LEU A 141 21.63 6.54 -5.43
N GLY A 142 21.64 5.32 -4.88
CA GLY A 142 20.74 4.94 -3.79
C GLY A 142 20.86 5.88 -2.59
N ALA A 143 22.10 6.19 -2.15
CA ALA A 143 22.33 7.12 -1.06
C ALA A 143 21.84 8.57 -1.36
N ARG A 144 21.84 9.01 -2.64
CA ARG A 144 21.25 10.30 -3.02
C ARG A 144 19.72 10.25 -2.93
N MET A 145 19.10 9.16 -3.31
CA MET A 145 17.64 8.97 -3.21
C MET A 145 17.19 8.98 -1.74
N GLU A 146 17.91 8.30 -0.85
CA GLU A 146 17.64 8.31 0.58
C GLU A 146 17.68 9.73 1.19
N LYS A 147 18.58 10.58 0.71
CA LYS A 147 18.64 12.01 1.14
C LYS A 147 17.40 12.82 0.74
N VAL A 148 16.68 12.40 -0.29
CA VAL A 148 15.43 13.04 -0.75
C VAL A 148 14.21 12.55 0.04
N GLU A 149 14.34 11.41 0.72
CA GLU A 149 13.23 10.79 1.47
C GLU A 149 12.48 11.76 2.41
N PRO A 150 13.13 12.66 3.18
CA PRO A 150 12.44 13.61 4.06
C PRO A 150 11.52 14.59 3.31
N TYR A 151 11.82 14.87 2.05
CA TYR A 151 11.04 15.78 1.19
C TYR A 151 10.01 15.06 0.33
N GLY A 152 10.03 13.74 0.33
CA GLY A 152 9.25 12.91 -0.56
C GLY A 152 7.74 13.13 -0.45
N LEU A 153 7.23 13.38 0.76
CA LEU A 153 5.83 13.71 0.97
C LEU A 153 5.40 14.98 0.21
N PHE A 154 6.21 16.04 0.29
CA PHE A 154 5.95 17.28 -0.43
C PHE A 154 6.06 17.11 -1.95
N ILE A 155 7.02 16.29 -2.41
CA ILE A 155 7.19 15.94 -3.82
C ILE A 155 5.94 15.21 -4.33
N ILE A 156 5.45 14.21 -3.59
CA ILE A 156 4.25 13.44 -3.96
C ILE A 156 3.03 14.36 -3.97
N ALA A 157 2.84 15.17 -2.93
CA ALA A 157 1.73 16.11 -2.86
C ALA A 157 1.76 17.11 -4.04
N GLY A 158 2.94 17.64 -4.37
CA GLY A 158 3.11 18.50 -5.54
C GLY A 158 2.81 17.79 -6.85
N LEU A 159 3.30 16.56 -7.04
CA LEU A 159 3.06 15.77 -8.25
C LEU A 159 1.58 15.43 -8.43
N THR A 160 0.87 15.08 -7.36
CA THR A 160 -0.57 14.76 -7.44
C THR A 160 -1.43 15.97 -7.82
N MET A 161 -0.94 17.20 -7.56
CA MET A 161 -1.61 18.42 -7.99
C MET A 161 -1.39 18.75 -9.47
N LEU A 162 -0.41 18.12 -10.14
CA LEU A 162 -0.15 18.37 -11.54
C LEU A 162 -1.13 17.58 -12.43
N PRO A 163 -1.89 18.25 -13.32
CA PRO A 163 -2.84 17.55 -14.22
C PRO A 163 -2.18 16.47 -15.08
N MET A 164 -0.91 16.67 -15.47
CA MET A 164 -0.12 15.72 -16.25
C MET A 164 0.24 14.42 -15.48
N PHE A 165 0.13 14.41 -14.15
CA PHE A 165 0.44 13.22 -13.35
C PHE A 165 -0.73 12.22 -13.33
N GLN A 166 -1.96 12.68 -13.49
CA GLN A 166 -3.17 11.84 -13.51
C GLN A 166 -3.14 10.77 -14.62
N PRO A 167 -2.78 11.08 -15.87
CA PRO A 167 -2.62 10.05 -16.91
C PRO A 167 -1.57 9.00 -16.57
N VAL A 168 -0.46 9.40 -15.93
CA VAL A 168 0.60 8.47 -15.48
C VAL A 168 0.07 7.51 -14.44
N LEU A 169 -0.66 8.04 -13.44
CA LEU A 169 -1.28 7.19 -12.42
C LEU A 169 -2.28 6.21 -13.02
N ARG A 170 -3.14 6.66 -13.95
CA ARG A 170 -4.09 5.79 -14.65
C ARG A 170 -3.37 4.71 -15.45
N ALA A 171 -2.34 5.06 -16.22
CA ALA A 171 -1.56 4.10 -16.99
C ALA A 171 -0.92 3.00 -16.16
N LEU A 172 -0.62 3.28 -14.86
CA LEU A 172 -0.09 2.29 -13.92
C LEU A 172 -1.21 1.52 -13.20
N PHE A 173 -2.32 2.20 -12.89
CA PHE A 173 -3.43 1.62 -12.14
C PHE A 173 -4.31 0.69 -12.99
N ASP A 174 -4.69 1.13 -14.20
CA ASP A 174 -5.66 0.41 -15.04
C ASP A 174 -5.23 -1.01 -15.39
N PRO A 175 -3.97 -1.30 -15.75
CA PRO A 175 -3.52 -2.67 -16.02
C PRO A 175 -3.60 -3.56 -14.78
N VAL A 176 -3.22 -3.04 -13.61
CA VAL A 176 -3.23 -3.82 -12.35
C VAL A 176 -4.67 -4.10 -11.93
N TYR A 177 -5.53 -3.07 -11.99
CA TYR A 177 -6.94 -3.21 -11.68
C TYR A 177 -7.64 -4.18 -12.64
N GLY A 178 -7.35 -4.08 -13.94
CA GLY A 178 -7.84 -4.99 -14.97
C GLY A 178 -7.40 -6.43 -14.76
N LEU A 179 -6.14 -6.65 -14.36
CA LEU A 179 -5.63 -7.97 -14.02
C LEU A 179 -6.38 -8.59 -12.83
N ILE A 180 -6.57 -7.82 -11.76
CA ILE A 180 -7.36 -8.26 -10.59
C ILE A 180 -8.80 -8.58 -11.01
N GLY A 181 -9.43 -7.73 -11.84
CA GLY A 181 -10.76 -7.97 -12.40
C GLY A 181 -10.82 -9.27 -13.21
N HIS A 182 -9.80 -9.57 -14.01
CA HIS A 182 -9.70 -10.83 -14.74
C HIS A 182 -9.62 -12.03 -13.79
N VAL A 183 -8.77 -11.97 -12.76
CA VAL A 183 -8.68 -13.02 -11.73
C VAL A 183 -10.02 -13.24 -11.04
N ILE A 184 -10.73 -12.16 -10.69
CA ILE A 184 -12.05 -12.25 -10.07
C ILE A 184 -13.06 -12.94 -11.03
N ASN A 185 -13.08 -12.56 -12.31
CA ASN A 185 -13.95 -13.17 -13.31
C ASN A 185 -13.68 -14.68 -13.47
N VAL A 186 -12.41 -15.08 -13.45
CA VAL A 186 -12.03 -16.51 -13.45
C VAL A 186 -12.55 -17.20 -12.20
N LEU A 187 -12.43 -16.56 -11.02
CA LEU A 187 -12.95 -17.10 -9.76
C LEU A 187 -14.48 -17.18 -9.75
N MET A 188 -15.18 -16.22 -10.35
CA MET A 188 -16.65 -16.27 -10.47
C MET A 188 -17.13 -17.38 -11.38
N GLY A 189 -16.32 -17.79 -12.34
CA GLY A 189 -16.69 -18.78 -13.37
C GLY A 189 -17.66 -18.20 -14.41
N PRO A 190 -18.01 -18.97 -15.44
CA PRO A 190 -18.98 -18.54 -16.45
C PRO A 190 -20.32 -18.23 -15.78
N SER A 191 -20.88 -17.06 -16.06
CA SER A 191 -22.26 -16.68 -15.67
C SER A 191 -23.24 -17.71 -16.25
N ARG A 192 -23.84 -18.53 -15.38
CA ARG A 192 -24.94 -19.41 -15.75
C ARG A 192 -26.26 -18.66 -15.84
#